data_08bd4ca88a5d9da972063a42b972c747
#
_entry.id   08bd4ca88a5d9da972063a42b972c747
#
_cell.length_a   1.000
_cell.length_b   1.000
_cell.length_c   1.000
_cell.angle_alpha   90.00
_cell.angle_beta   90.00
_cell.angle_gamma   90.00
#
_symmetry.space_group_name_H-M   'P 1'
#
loop_
_entity.id
_entity.type
_entity.pdbx_description
1 polymer ?
#
loop_
_entity_poly.entity_id
_entity_poly.type
_entity_poly.pdbx_seq_one_letter_code
_entity_poly.pdbx_strand_id
1 'polypeptide(L)'
;EILRTGVLARLSSGGHFLVVTYPDALAELVVAKQNLDERILKLTVGQQIAQTDVVHTLRDFELKETDYVYEPGQFAVRGSILDVYSYSCEYPFRIDFFGDEIDTIRTFDVETQLSQAKRTEIEIVPELAHIESNKQCFLNFLSESTPVVAKDLSFVCDRIGQIYTEGFSSQSLTEQLEGATEVEAERIRHDMKTELNLVSPLDFKKAVAAHLRIEFGKVAPSESSAVIPFNIAPQPLFHKNFNLLCQTLEDFLLQGYTLYILADSQKQQQRLKDIFESEELKRYAIRFTPVDKTLHEGFTDHDKKCCFFTDHQIFDRFHKYNLRSDKARAGKMALTMKELQEMEVGDFIVHVDFGIGKFGGLVRIPAGNSYQEMIRIVYTNNDKVDVSIHSLYKISKYRRSDTGTPPRLSTLGTGAWDKLKDKAKKRIKDIARDLIKLYAQRRREKGFAFSADNYLQHTLEASFLYEDTPDQNKA
;
A
#
# COMPACT_ATOMS: atom_id res chain seq x y z
N GLU A 1 7.33 -9.70 -1.89
CA GLU A 1 7.69 -10.15 -3.26
C GLU A 1 6.71 -9.66 -4.31
N ILE A 2 5.39 -9.91 -4.18
CA ILE A 2 4.37 -9.46 -5.15
C ILE A 2 4.47 -7.96 -5.46
N LEU A 3 4.58 -7.10 -4.42
CA LEU A 3 4.72 -5.66 -4.61
C LEU A 3 6.03 -5.29 -5.33
N ARG A 4 7.11 -5.98 -5.00
CA ARG A 4 8.42 -5.77 -5.64
C ARG A 4 8.37 -6.21 -7.10
N THR A 5 7.83 -7.38 -7.39
CA THR A 5 7.62 -7.90 -8.76
C THR A 5 6.79 -6.92 -9.59
N GLY A 6 5.70 -6.38 -9.04
CA GLY A 6 4.87 -5.38 -9.70
C GLY A 6 5.62 -4.08 -10.01
N VAL A 7 6.52 -3.62 -9.11
CA VAL A 7 7.35 -2.43 -9.37
C VAL A 7 8.37 -2.70 -10.48
N LEU A 8 9.07 -3.84 -10.44
CA LEU A 8 10.06 -4.21 -11.45
C LEU A 8 9.42 -4.37 -12.84
N ALA A 9 8.27 -5.02 -12.94
CA ALA A 9 7.53 -5.17 -14.19
C ALA A 9 7.13 -3.80 -14.77
N ARG A 10 6.61 -2.88 -13.94
CA ARG A 10 6.29 -1.51 -14.36
C ARG A 10 7.51 -0.73 -14.86
N LEU A 11 8.64 -0.86 -14.19
CA LEU A 11 9.88 -0.20 -14.60
C LEU A 11 10.42 -0.79 -15.91
N SER A 12 10.20 -2.09 -16.14
CA SER A 12 10.61 -2.79 -17.36
C SER A 12 9.75 -2.38 -18.57
N SER A 13 8.44 -2.18 -18.38
CA SER A 13 7.52 -1.78 -19.46
C SER A 13 7.79 -0.37 -20.00
N GLY A 14 8.66 0.39 -19.35
CA GLY A 14 9.05 1.74 -19.78
C GLY A 14 8.09 2.82 -19.28
N GLY A 15 8.50 4.09 -19.39
CA GLY A 15 7.72 5.24 -18.96
C GLY A 15 8.48 6.15 -17.99
N HIS A 16 7.82 7.22 -17.56
CA HIS A 16 8.35 8.14 -16.56
C HIS A 16 7.77 7.80 -15.20
N PHE A 17 8.63 7.34 -14.29
CA PHE A 17 8.24 6.95 -12.94
C PHE A 17 9.00 7.74 -11.89
N LEU A 18 8.32 8.04 -10.80
CA LEU A 18 8.93 8.45 -9.54
C LEU A 18 8.88 7.26 -8.58
N VAL A 19 10.06 6.75 -8.23
CA VAL A 19 10.19 5.63 -7.30
C VAL A 19 10.57 6.16 -5.93
N VAL A 20 9.76 5.89 -4.92
CA VAL A 20 10.06 6.18 -3.52
C VAL A 20 10.37 4.88 -2.81
N THR A 21 11.52 4.81 -2.17
CA THR A 21 12.01 3.59 -1.50
C THR A 21 12.73 3.93 -0.19
N TYR A 22 13.22 2.92 0.50
CA TYR A 22 13.94 3.05 1.78
C TYR A 22 15.06 1.99 1.86
N PRO A 23 16.04 2.14 2.76
CA PRO A 23 17.25 1.30 2.78
C PRO A 23 16.97 -0.20 2.85
N ASP A 24 16.05 -0.63 3.71
CA ASP A 24 15.74 -2.05 3.89
C ASP A 24 15.17 -2.69 2.60
N ALA A 25 14.40 -1.94 1.80
CA ALA A 25 13.91 -2.42 0.51
C ALA A 25 15.01 -2.51 -0.56
N LEU A 26 16.08 -1.71 -0.44
CA LEU A 26 17.22 -1.71 -1.35
C LEU A 26 18.28 -2.75 -1.00
N ALA A 27 18.22 -3.33 0.21
CA ALA A 27 19.22 -4.26 0.70
C ALA A 27 19.18 -5.64 0.01
N GLU A 28 18.05 -6.00 -0.62
CA GLU A 28 17.93 -7.26 -1.36
C GLU A 28 18.26 -7.07 -2.85
N LEU A 29 18.94 -8.06 -3.42
CA LEU A 29 19.18 -8.15 -4.85
C LEU A 29 17.87 -8.40 -5.62
N VAL A 30 17.77 -7.82 -6.80
CA VAL A 30 16.68 -8.02 -7.74
C VAL A 30 17.15 -8.74 -8.99
N VAL A 31 16.25 -9.37 -9.73
CA VAL A 31 16.57 -9.99 -11.03
C VAL A 31 17.06 -8.94 -12.01
N ALA A 32 17.99 -9.33 -12.89
CA ALA A 32 18.48 -8.46 -13.95
C ALA A 32 17.34 -8.12 -14.93
N LYS A 33 17.34 -6.88 -15.44
CA LYS A 33 16.29 -6.38 -16.33
C LYS A 33 16.10 -7.25 -17.56
N GLN A 34 17.18 -7.71 -18.19
CA GLN A 34 17.12 -8.58 -19.36
C GLN A 34 16.38 -9.90 -19.08
N ASN A 35 16.66 -10.52 -17.95
CA ASN A 35 16.02 -11.77 -17.55
C ASN A 35 14.52 -11.58 -17.23
N LEU A 36 14.15 -10.40 -16.75
CA LEU A 36 12.74 -10.07 -16.52
C LEU A 36 12.00 -9.87 -17.84
N ASP A 37 12.58 -9.10 -18.77
CA ASP A 37 11.95 -8.80 -20.06
C ASP A 37 11.67 -10.06 -20.89
N GLU A 38 12.54 -11.06 -20.81
CA GLU A 38 12.37 -12.37 -21.47
C GLU A 38 11.25 -13.23 -20.83
N ARG A 39 10.84 -12.90 -19.61
CA ARG A 39 9.84 -13.66 -18.82
C ARG A 39 8.53 -12.90 -18.60
N ILE A 40 8.29 -11.86 -19.36
CA ILE A 40 6.99 -11.15 -19.36
C ILE A 40 6.18 -11.60 -20.58
N LEU A 41 5.06 -12.28 -20.33
CA LEU A 41 4.11 -12.60 -21.37
C LEU A 41 3.10 -11.44 -21.50
N LYS A 42 3.17 -10.74 -22.65
CA LYS A 42 2.23 -9.65 -23.00
C LYS A 42 1.12 -10.19 -23.86
N LEU A 43 -0.11 -9.94 -23.47
CA LEU A 43 -1.31 -10.34 -24.22
C LEU A 43 -2.21 -9.13 -24.43
N THR A 44 -2.70 -8.97 -25.66
CA THR A 44 -3.57 -7.87 -26.07
C THR A 44 -4.86 -8.39 -26.70
N VAL A 45 -5.95 -7.64 -26.54
CA VAL A 45 -7.22 -7.96 -27.22
C VAL A 45 -7.03 -7.83 -28.73
N GLY A 46 -7.54 -8.81 -29.49
CA GLY A 46 -7.35 -8.94 -30.93
C GLY A 46 -6.04 -9.61 -31.37
N GLN A 47 -5.20 -10.02 -30.41
CA GLN A 47 -3.96 -10.74 -30.71
C GLN A 47 -4.27 -12.14 -31.25
N GLN A 48 -3.62 -12.52 -32.35
CA GLN A 48 -3.68 -13.88 -32.92
C GLN A 48 -2.66 -14.75 -32.19
N ILE A 49 -3.11 -15.58 -31.30
CA ILE A 49 -2.31 -16.56 -30.52
C ILE A 49 -3.19 -17.70 -30.05
N ALA A 50 -2.75 -18.93 -30.25
CA ALA A 50 -3.50 -20.09 -29.78
C ALA A 50 -3.50 -20.16 -28.24
N GLN A 51 -4.66 -20.51 -27.67
CA GLN A 51 -4.77 -20.71 -26.20
C GLN A 51 -3.75 -21.73 -25.68
N THR A 52 -3.46 -22.78 -26.48
CA THR A 52 -2.47 -23.82 -26.16
C THR A 52 -1.08 -23.27 -26.00
N ASP A 53 -0.67 -22.30 -26.81
CA ASP A 53 0.66 -21.66 -26.77
C ASP A 53 0.82 -20.80 -25.52
N VAL A 54 -0.27 -20.06 -25.18
CA VAL A 54 -0.29 -19.32 -23.92
C VAL A 54 -0.19 -20.25 -22.71
N VAL A 55 -0.94 -21.34 -22.70
CA VAL A 55 -0.91 -22.35 -21.63
C VAL A 55 0.47 -22.99 -21.52
N HIS A 56 1.14 -23.26 -22.65
CA HIS A 56 2.50 -23.77 -22.64
C HIS A 56 3.46 -22.78 -21.98
N THR A 57 3.38 -21.52 -22.37
CA THR A 57 4.21 -20.44 -21.74
C THR A 57 3.93 -20.30 -20.24
N LEU A 58 2.67 -20.43 -19.80
CA LEU A 58 2.34 -20.40 -18.37
C LEU A 58 2.96 -21.56 -17.58
N ARG A 59 3.02 -22.75 -18.19
CA ARG A 59 3.70 -23.92 -17.61
C ARG A 59 5.24 -23.72 -17.57
N ASP A 60 5.82 -23.13 -18.62
CA ASP A 60 7.25 -22.77 -18.65
C ASP A 60 7.58 -21.70 -17.59
N PHE A 61 6.63 -20.87 -17.23
CA PHE A 61 6.69 -19.92 -16.11
C PHE A 61 6.47 -20.57 -14.76
N GLU A 62 6.30 -21.89 -14.70
CA GLU A 62 6.04 -22.65 -13.48
C GLU A 62 4.74 -22.27 -12.77
N LEU A 63 3.76 -21.69 -13.48
CA LEU A 63 2.44 -21.47 -12.93
C LEU A 63 1.70 -22.80 -12.77
N LYS A 64 0.96 -22.93 -11.66
CA LYS A 64 0.22 -24.14 -11.32
C LYS A 64 -1.15 -24.16 -11.97
N GLU A 65 -1.44 -25.23 -12.70
CA GLU A 65 -2.77 -25.46 -13.25
C GLU A 65 -3.76 -25.93 -12.17
N THR A 66 -4.93 -25.32 -12.11
CA THR A 66 -5.98 -25.58 -11.11
C THR A 66 -7.36 -25.53 -11.76
N ASP A 67 -8.40 -26.05 -11.09
CA ASP A 67 -9.78 -25.95 -11.60
C ASP A 67 -10.31 -24.51 -11.53
N TYR A 68 -9.92 -23.77 -10.49
CA TYR A 68 -10.25 -22.37 -10.26
C TYR A 68 -9.03 -21.62 -9.72
N VAL A 69 -8.89 -20.38 -10.14
CA VAL A 69 -7.77 -19.52 -9.72
C VAL A 69 -8.12 -18.77 -8.45
N TYR A 70 -7.30 -18.93 -7.41
CA TYR A 70 -7.47 -18.30 -6.11
C TYR A 70 -6.24 -17.52 -5.64
N GLU A 71 -5.04 -17.90 -6.11
CA GLU A 71 -3.77 -17.37 -5.64
C GLU A 71 -2.88 -16.97 -6.81
N PRO A 72 -1.98 -15.98 -6.64
CA PRO A 72 -0.96 -15.66 -7.63
C PRO A 72 -0.14 -16.91 -8.00
N GLY A 73 0.22 -17.04 -9.28
CA GLY A 73 0.91 -18.20 -9.79
C GLY A 73 0.00 -19.37 -10.18
N GLN A 74 -1.32 -19.17 -10.19
CA GLN A 74 -2.27 -20.17 -10.67
C GLN A 74 -2.89 -19.78 -12.01
N PHE A 75 -3.24 -20.79 -12.81
CA PHE A 75 -4.07 -20.60 -13.99
C PHE A 75 -5.09 -21.75 -14.11
N ALA A 76 -6.19 -21.52 -14.83
CA ALA A 76 -7.25 -22.48 -15.08
C ALA A 76 -7.76 -22.37 -16.52
N VAL A 77 -7.91 -23.52 -17.19
CA VAL A 77 -8.45 -23.60 -18.56
C VAL A 77 -9.85 -24.17 -18.52
N ARG A 78 -10.83 -23.42 -19.05
CA ARG A 78 -12.24 -23.83 -19.08
C ARG A 78 -12.86 -23.54 -20.45
N GLY A 79 -12.75 -24.47 -21.37
CA GLY A 79 -13.17 -24.27 -22.75
C GLY A 79 -12.36 -23.15 -23.43
N SER A 80 -13.02 -22.12 -23.94
CA SER A 80 -12.36 -20.94 -24.53
C SER A 80 -11.84 -19.94 -23.51
N ILE A 81 -12.08 -20.18 -22.23
CA ILE A 81 -11.69 -19.25 -21.16
C ILE A 81 -10.38 -19.72 -20.50
N LEU A 82 -9.43 -18.78 -20.40
CA LEU A 82 -8.22 -18.93 -19.63
C LEU A 82 -8.23 -17.91 -18.48
N ASP A 83 -8.30 -18.40 -17.26
CA ASP A 83 -8.11 -17.58 -16.05
C ASP A 83 -6.65 -17.70 -15.60
N VAL A 84 -6.00 -16.56 -15.29
CA VAL A 84 -4.60 -16.53 -14.85
C VAL A 84 -4.36 -15.45 -13.79
N TYR A 85 -3.62 -15.80 -12.74
CA TYR A 85 -3.25 -14.87 -11.68
C TYR A 85 -1.74 -14.62 -11.71
N SER A 86 -1.35 -13.48 -12.27
CA SER A 86 0.04 -13.04 -12.33
C SER A 86 0.56 -12.60 -10.97
N TYR A 87 1.85 -12.79 -10.69
CA TYR A 87 2.49 -12.27 -9.49
C TYR A 87 2.66 -10.74 -9.48
N SER A 88 2.46 -10.09 -10.62
CA SER A 88 2.56 -8.62 -10.75
C SER A 88 1.24 -7.88 -10.51
N CYS A 89 0.13 -8.58 -10.30
CA CYS A 89 -1.21 -8.00 -10.30
C CYS A 89 -1.98 -8.34 -9.03
N GLU A 90 -2.87 -7.44 -8.64
CA GLU A 90 -3.76 -7.61 -7.48
C GLU A 90 -4.98 -8.50 -7.78
N TYR A 91 -5.44 -8.51 -9.04
CA TYR A 91 -6.57 -9.33 -9.50
C TYR A 91 -6.15 -10.27 -10.60
N PRO A 92 -6.72 -11.49 -10.62
CA PRO A 92 -6.55 -12.38 -11.75
C PRO A 92 -7.22 -11.86 -13.01
N PHE A 93 -6.74 -12.35 -14.13
CA PHE A 93 -7.27 -12.04 -15.46
C PHE A 93 -8.07 -13.22 -15.99
N ARG A 94 -9.17 -12.92 -16.65
CA ARG A 94 -9.98 -13.81 -17.45
C ARG A 94 -9.87 -13.44 -18.90
N ILE A 95 -9.32 -14.33 -19.69
CA ILE A 95 -9.05 -14.16 -21.12
C ILE A 95 -10.01 -15.08 -21.86
N ASP A 96 -10.86 -14.50 -22.70
CA ASP A 96 -11.76 -15.24 -23.60
C ASP A 96 -11.12 -15.35 -24.97
N PHE A 97 -11.10 -16.55 -25.53
CA PHE A 97 -10.60 -16.85 -26.86
C PHE A 97 -11.74 -17.12 -27.83
N PHE A 98 -11.66 -16.58 -29.03
CA PHE A 98 -12.50 -16.97 -30.16
C PHE A 98 -11.62 -17.60 -31.24
N GLY A 99 -11.54 -18.94 -31.23
CA GLY A 99 -10.52 -19.67 -31.97
C GLY A 99 -9.12 -19.36 -31.46
N ASP A 100 -8.24 -18.88 -32.32
CA ASP A 100 -6.87 -18.48 -32.00
C ASP A 100 -6.73 -16.95 -31.81
N GLU A 101 -7.82 -16.24 -31.56
CA GLU A 101 -7.81 -14.80 -31.28
C GLU A 101 -8.28 -14.50 -29.85
N ILE A 102 -7.61 -13.56 -29.20
CA ILE A 102 -8.06 -13.06 -27.88
C ILE A 102 -9.22 -12.08 -28.10
N ASP A 103 -10.44 -12.49 -27.76
CA ASP A 103 -11.65 -11.71 -27.90
C ASP A 103 -11.79 -10.66 -26.79
N THR A 104 -11.67 -11.09 -25.54
CA THR A 104 -11.78 -10.16 -24.40
C THR A 104 -10.82 -10.52 -23.27
N ILE A 105 -10.34 -9.47 -22.59
CA ILE A 105 -9.58 -9.60 -21.34
C ILE A 105 -10.28 -8.81 -20.24
N ARG A 106 -10.49 -9.46 -19.09
CA ARG A 106 -11.16 -8.86 -17.93
C ARG A 106 -10.44 -9.21 -16.64
N THR A 107 -10.44 -8.34 -15.66
CA THR A 107 -10.13 -8.73 -14.28
C THR A 107 -11.35 -9.36 -13.64
N PHE A 108 -11.15 -10.26 -12.69
CA PHE A 108 -12.25 -10.84 -11.93
C PHE A 108 -11.89 -10.93 -10.43
N ASP A 109 -12.92 -11.04 -9.62
CA ASP A 109 -12.80 -11.16 -8.18
C ASP A 109 -12.64 -12.63 -7.77
N VAL A 110 -11.65 -12.91 -6.94
CA VAL A 110 -11.27 -14.28 -6.53
C VAL A 110 -12.39 -14.97 -5.73
N GLU A 111 -13.10 -14.22 -4.87
CA GLU A 111 -14.13 -14.82 -3.99
C GLU A 111 -15.41 -15.12 -4.75
N THR A 112 -15.88 -14.16 -5.55
CA THR A 112 -17.15 -14.25 -6.27
C THR A 112 -17.01 -14.90 -7.64
N GLN A 113 -15.79 -14.98 -8.18
CA GLN A 113 -15.46 -15.42 -9.55
C GLN A 113 -16.14 -14.56 -10.63
N LEU A 114 -16.63 -13.37 -10.28
CA LEU A 114 -17.30 -12.46 -11.19
C LEU A 114 -16.32 -11.47 -11.83
N SER A 115 -16.47 -11.25 -13.14
CA SER A 115 -15.69 -10.28 -13.88
C SER A 115 -15.97 -8.86 -13.40
N GLN A 116 -14.92 -8.02 -13.30
CA GLN A 116 -15.00 -6.65 -12.80
C GLN A 116 -14.74 -5.62 -13.89
N ALA A 117 -13.52 -5.54 -14.39
CA ALA A 117 -13.08 -4.49 -15.31
C ALA A 117 -12.50 -5.07 -16.60
N LYS A 118 -12.81 -4.44 -17.74
CA LYS A 118 -12.20 -4.77 -19.03
C LYS A 118 -10.79 -4.21 -19.10
N ARG A 119 -9.90 -4.94 -19.78
CA ARG A 119 -8.53 -4.55 -20.09
C ARG A 119 -8.29 -4.71 -21.59
N THR A 120 -7.47 -3.85 -22.14
CA THR A 120 -7.03 -3.93 -23.55
C THR A 120 -5.76 -4.75 -23.69
N GLU A 121 -4.91 -4.68 -22.68
CA GLU A 121 -3.63 -5.41 -22.60
C GLU A 121 -3.36 -5.84 -21.16
N ILE A 122 -2.59 -6.91 -21.00
CA ILE A 122 -2.10 -7.41 -19.72
C ILE A 122 -0.67 -7.92 -19.86
N GLU A 123 0.03 -7.93 -18.71
CA GLU A 123 1.34 -8.54 -18.56
C GLU A 123 1.27 -9.63 -17.49
N ILE A 124 1.70 -10.83 -17.85
CA ILE A 124 1.78 -11.98 -16.94
C ILE A 124 3.26 -12.19 -16.60
N VAL A 125 3.56 -12.14 -15.32
CA VAL A 125 4.92 -12.28 -14.79
C VAL A 125 4.94 -13.48 -13.85
N PRO A 126 5.95 -14.37 -13.98
CA PRO A 126 6.13 -15.50 -13.06
C PRO A 126 6.64 -15.03 -11.68
N GLU A 127 6.81 -15.97 -10.78
CA GLU A 127 7.47 -15.72 -9.51
C GLU A 127 8.96 -15.44 -9.75
N LEU A 128 9.42 -14.27 -9.30
CA LEU A 128 10.80 -13.82 -9.53
C LEU A 128 11.77 -14.27 -8.43
N ALA A 129 11.25 -14.74 -7.29
CA ALA A 129 12.07 -15.12 -6.13
C ALA A 129 12.96 -16.32 -6.40
N HIS A 130 12.49 -17.28 -7.17
CA HIS A 130 13.16 -18.55 -7.45
C HIS A 130 14.07 -18.51 -8.69
N ILE A 131 14.19 -17.35 -9.33
CA ILE A 131 15.11 -17.20 -10.46
C ILE A 131 16.55 -17.17 -9.92
N GLU A 132 17.26 -18.28 -10.03
CA GLU A 132 18.66 -18.39 -9.62
C GLU A 132 19.64 -17.58 -10.50
N SER A 133 19.19 -17.06 -11.63
CA SER A 133 20.03 -16.35 -12.59
C SER A 133 20.26 -14.89 -12.23
N ASN A 134 21.50 -14.45 -12.30
CA ASN A 134 22.02 -13.07 -12.26
C ASN A 134 21.14 -12.06 -11.52
N LYS A 135 21.20 -12.05 -10.20
CA LYS A 135 20.62 -11.01 -9.36
C LYS A 135 21.58 -9.82 -9.26
N GLN A 136 21.02 -8.62 -9.18
CA GLN A 136 21.79 -7.37 -9.13
C GLN A 136 21.20 -6.38 -8.14
N CYS A 137 21.97 -5.34 -7.78
CA CYS A 137 21.47 -4.23 -7.00
C CYS A 137 20.31 -3.54 -7.76
N PHE A 138 19.26 -3.13 -7.05
CA PHE A 138 18.10 -2.43 -7.65
C PHE A 138 18.52 -1.20 -8.47
N LEU A 139 19.52 -0.45 -8.02
CA LEU A 139 20.00 0.72 -8.77
C LEU A 139 20.57 0.35 -10.16
N ASN A 140 21.18 -0.82 -10.29
CA ASN A 140 21.67 -1.30 -11.60
C ASN A 140 20.52 -1.73 -12.53
N PHE A 141 19.32 -1.94 -12.01
CA PHE A 141 18.13 -2.20 -12.81
C PHE A 141 17.64 -0.92 -13.50
N LEU A 142 17.93 0.25 -12.93
CA LEU A 142 17.54 1.55 -13.45
C LEU A 142 18.55 2.04 -14.52
N SER A 143 18.10 2.97 -15.37
CA SER A 143 19.00 3.67 -16.27
C SER A 143 19.99 4.54 -15.48
N GLU A 144 21.25 4.61 -15.87
CA GLU A 144 22.27 5.50 -15.28
C GLU A 144 21.86 6.99 -15.31
N SER A 145 20.98 7.36 -16.23
CA SER A 145 20.40 8.71 -16.31
C SER A 145 19.38 9.00 -15.21
N THR A 146 18.94 7.99 -14.44
CA THR A 146 17.97 8.16 -13.35
C THR A 146 18.66 8.81 -12.14
N PRO A 147 18.23 9.99 -11.68
CA PRO A 147 18.83 10.61 -10.49
C PRO A 147 18.42 9.87 -9.21
N VAL A 148 19.37 9.69 -8.33
CA VAL A 148 19.15 9.18 -6.96
C VAL A 148 19.08 10.38 -6.02
N VAL A 149 17.92 10.54 -5.40
CA VAL A 149 17.64 11.66 -4.49
C VAL A 149 17.52 11.14 -3.06
N ALA A 150 18.31 11.65 -2.14
CA ALA A 150 18.28 11.23 -0.74
C ALA A 150 18.58 12.40 0.19
N LYS A 151 18.18 12.26 1.46
CA LYS A 151 18.55 13.21 2.50
C LYS A 151 19.97 12.97 3.02
N ASP A 152 20.37 11.70 3.13
CA ASP A 152 21.65 11.26 3.65
C ASP A 152 22.02 9.91 3.05
N LEU A 153 22.85 9.90 2.01
CA LEU A 153 23.31 8.68 1.36
C LEU A 153 24.28 7.88 2.22
N SER A 154 25.02 8.55 3.14
CA SER A 154 25.91 7.85 4.08
C SER A 154 25.10 6.97 5.00
N PHE A 155 24.03 7.53 5.60
CA PHE A 155 23.11 6.75 6.43
C PHE A 155 22.50 5.54 5.67
N VAL A 156 22.11 5.74 4.40
CA VAL A 156 21.56 4.65 3.57
C VAL A 156 22.61 3.54 3.38
N CYS A 157 23.84 3.90 3.06
CA CYS A 157 24.93 2.95 2.90
C CYS A 157 25.26 2.19 4.19
N ASP A 158 25.30 2.90 5.32
CA ASP A 158 25.57 2.32 6.63
C ASP A 158 24.45 1.35 7.05
N ARG A 159 23.19 1.73 6.82
CA ARG A 159 22.04 0.85 7.08
C ARG A 159 22.08 -0.43 6.24
N ILE A 160 22.40 -0.32 4.95
CA ILE A 160 22.57 -1.49 4.09
C ILE A 160 23.75 -2.36 4.58
N GLY A 161 24.84 -1.73 5.04
CA GLY A 161 25.97 -2.43 5.65
C GLY A 161 25.58 -3.22 6.92
N GLN A 162 24.76 -2.63 7.77
CA GLN A 162 24.21 -3.32 8.94
C GLN A 162 23.35 -4.52 8.53
N ILE A 163 22.41 -4.33 7.61
CA ILE A 163 21.54 -5.42 7.13
C ILE A 163 22.38 -6.54 6.50
N TYR A 164 23.40 -6.20 5.73
CA TYR A 164 24.32 -7.19 5.15
C TYR A 164 25.08 -7.99 6.21
N THR A 165 25.41 -7.37 7.34
CA THR A 165 26.20 -7.99 8.43
C THR A 165 25.33 -8.77 9.39
N GLU A 166 24.20 -8.17 9.81
CA GLU A 166 23.34 -8.62 10.91
C GLU A 166 22.04 -9.27 10.44
N GLY A 167 21.68 -9.11 9.15
CA GLY A 167 20.36 -9.48 8.61
C GLY A 167 19.30 -8.42 8.92
N PHE A 168 18.07 -8.68 8.48
CA PHE A 168 16.93 -7.88 8.90
C PHE A 168 16.60 -8.20 10.35
N SER A 169 16.50 -7.17 11.20
CA SER A 169 16.07 -7.31 12.59
C SER A 169 14.60 -7.74 12.63
N SER A 170 14.34 -9.03 12.63
CA SER A 170 13.03 -9.60 12.92
C SER A 170 13.04 -10.20 14.32
N GLN A 171 11.91 -10.11 15.01
CA GLN A 171 11.74 -10.68 16.36
C GLN A 171 12.03 -12.19 16.38
N SER A 172 11.67 -12.88 15.29
CA SER A 172 11.98 -14.31 15.09
C SER A 172 13.47 -14.61 14.97
N LEU A 173 14.28 -13.68 14.47
CA LEU A 173 15.72 -13.82 14.39
C LEU A 173 16.38 -13.65 15.75
N THR A 174 15.91 -12.68 16.52
CA THR A 174 16.37 -12.43 17.88
C THR A 174 16.11 -13.66 18.76
N GLU A 175 14.93 -14.28 18.64
CA GLU A 175 14.57 -15.51 19.33
C GLU A 175 15.42 -16.72 18.91
N GLN A 176 15.80 -16.82 17.62
CA GLN A 176 16.69 -17.89 17.14
C GLN A 176 18.16 -17.70 17.55
N LEU A 177 18.58 -16.45 17.74
CA LEU A 177 19.92 -16.10 18.21
C LEU A 177 20.03 -16.13 19.74
N GLU A 178 18.92 -15.96 20.48
CA GLU A 178 18.85 -16.12 21.93
C GLU A 178 19.03 -17.59 22.30
N GLY A 179 20.24 -17.96 22.68
CA GLY A 179 20.62 -19.32 23.09
C GLY A 179 21.48 -20.09 22.08
N ALA A 180 21.76 -19.52 20.92
CA ALA A 180 22.70 -20.10 19.96
C ALA A 180 24.15 -19.83 20.38
N THR A 181 25.03 -20.81 20.15
CA THR A 181 26.47 -20.60 20.28
C THR A 181 26.96 -19.65 19.18
N GLU A 182 28.12 -19.01 19.40
CA GLU A 182 28.69 -18.04 18.45
C GLU A 182 28.86 -18.63 17.04
N VAL A 183 29.19 -19.91 16.93
CA VAL A 183 29.32 -20.66 15.67
C VAL A 183 27.97 -20.93 15.01
N GLU A 184 26.94 -21.24 15.80
CA GLU A 184 25.57 -21.42 15.32
C GLU A 184 24.94 -20.09 14.87
N ALA A 185 25.19 -19.01 15.62
CA ALA A 185 24.76 -17.67 15.26
C ALA A 185 25.38 -17.18 13.95
N GLU A 186 26.67 -17.44 13.73
CA GLU A 186 27.33 -17.15 12.44
C GLU A 186 26.77 -17.98 11.29
N ARG A 187 26.44 -19.25 11.53
CA ARG A 187 25.83 -20.13 10.54
C ARG A 187 24.41 -19.65 10.16
N ILE A 188 23.57 -19.33 11.14
CA ILE A 188 22.23 -18.77 10.94
C ILE A 188 22.33 -17.47 10.12
N ARG A 189 23.28 -16.58 10.46
CA ARG A 189 23.50 -15.34 9.71
C ARG A 189 23.99 -15.59 8.29
N HIS A 190 24.86 -16.59 8.10
CA HIS A 190 25.36 -16.94 6.77
C HIS A 190 24.25 -17.52 5.89
N ASP A 191 23.47 -18.44 6.42
CA ASP A 191 22.36 -19.06 5.70
C ASP A 191 21.31 -18.01 5.31
N MET A 192 21.00 -17.07 6.20
CA MET A 192 20.12 -15.94 5.89
C MET A 192 20.67 -15.02 4.79
N LYS A 193 21.97 -14.73 4.78
CA LYS A 193 22.59 -13.91 3.72
C LYS A 193 22.45 -14.57 2.35
N THR A 194 22.62 -15.89 2.32
CA THR A 194 22.53 -16.68 1.09
C THR A 194 21.08 -16.81 0.62
N GLU A 195 20.14 -17.05 1.53
CA GLU A 195 18.72 -17.14 1.21
C GLU A 195 18.11 -15.80 0.78
N LEU A 196 18.48 -14.69 1.44
CA LEU A 196 17.92 -13.36 1.17
C LEU A 196 18.59 -12.64 0.00
N ASN A 197 19.69 -13.16 -0.55
CA ASN A 197 20.43 -12.52 -1.65
C ASN A 197 20.68 -11.03 -1.40
N LEU A 198 21.39 -10.71 -0.32
CA LEU A 198 21.64 -9.33 0.11
C LEU A 198 22.73 -8.64 -0.73
N VAL A 199 22.53 -7.35 -0.96
CA VAL A 199 23.49 -6.48 -1.65
C VAL A 199 24.70 -6.22 -0.77
N SER A 200 25.93 -6.42 -1.27
CA SER A 200 27.11 -6.03 -0.54
C SER A 200 27.23 -4.50 -0.43
N PRO A 201 27.74 -3.95 0.70
CA PRO A 201 27.94 -2.50 0.85
C PRO A 201 28.80 -1.88 -0.26
N LEU A 202 29.77 -2.64 -0.75
CA LEU A 202 30.67 -2.20 -1.83
C LEU A 202 29.92 -2.09 -3.17
N ASP A 203 29.10 -3.08 -3.50
CA ASP A 203 28.34 -3.10 -4.75
C ASP A 203 27.24 -2.04 -4.72
N PHE A 204 26.61 -1.81 -3.55
CA PHE A 204 25.66 -0.73 -3.40
C PHE A 204 26.31 0.65 -3.62
N LYS A 205 27.48 0.91 -3.00
CA LYS A 205 28.23 2.16 -3.20
C LYS A 205 28.64 2.37 -4.66
N LYS A 206 29.06 1.32 -5.36
CA LYS A 206 29.37 1.37 -6.80
C LYS A 206 28.13 1.70 -7.62
N ALA A 207 26.98 1.06 -7.33
CA ALA A 207 25.73 1.32 -8.01
C ALA A 207 25.26 2.78 -7.79
N VAL A 208 25.30 3.30 -6.56
CA VAL A 208 24.99 4.70 -6.27
C VAL A 208 25.93 5.66 -7.04
N ALA A 209 27.21 5.35 -7.13
CA ALA A 209 28.19 6.20 -7.81
C ALA A 209 27.98 6.29 -9.34
N ALA A 210 27.29 5.32 -9.96
CA ALA A 210 26.96 5.33 -11.37
C ALA A 210 25.83 6.32 -11.73
N HIS A 211 25.06 6.79 -10.73
CA HIS A 211 23.92 7.69 -10.93
C HIS A 211 24.25 9.15 -10.55
N LEU A 212 23.48 10.09 -11.13
CA LEU A 212 23.46 11.46 -10.64
C LEU A 212 22.91 11.47 -9.20
N ARG A 213 23.70 11.96 -8.26
CA ARG A 213 23.34 12.05 -6.84
C ARG A 213 22.85 13.45 -6.50
N ILE A 214 21.69 13.53 -5.86
CA ILE A 214 21.12 14.76 -5.33
C ILE A 214 20.86 14.53 -3.84
N GLU A 215 21.62 15.21 -2.99
CA GLU A 215 21.41 15.16 -1.55
C GLU A 215 20.86 16.49 -1.07
N PHE A 216 19.89 16.45 -0.14
CA PHE A 216 19.27 17.63 0.43
C PHE A 216 19.38 17.62 1.95
N GLY A 217 19.73 18.75 2.53
CA GLY A 217 19.92 18.87 3.97
C GLY A 217 20.60 20.19 4.33
N LYS A 218 20.97 20.33 5.60
CA LYS A 218 21.62 21.56 6.09
C LYS A 218 23.12 21.64 5.77
N VAL A 219 23.75 20.52 5.55
CA VAL A 219 25.20 20.40 5.31
C VAL A 219 25.40 19.63 4.02
N ALA A 220 26.17 20.20 3.11
CA ALA A 220 26.56 19.52 1.87
C ALA A 220 27.68 18.51 2.15
N PRO A 221 27.64 17.30 1.55
CA PRO A 221 28.75 16.36 1.59
C PRO A 221 30.04 16.99 1.02
N SER A 222 31.20 16.60 1.57
CA SER A 222 32.49 17.14 1.15
C SER A 222 32.85 16.87 -0.31
N GLU A 223 32.24 15.84 -0.92
CA GLU A 223 32.45 15.44 -2.31
C GLU A 223 31.46 16.08 -3.29
N SER A 224 30.67 17.04 -2.86
CA SER A 224 29.65 17.67 -3.70
C SER A 224 30.30 18.49 -4.82
N SER A 225 29.88 18.23 -6.07
CA SER A 225 30.35 19.00 -7.25
C SER A 225 29.68 20.37 -7.36
N ALA A 226 28.46 20.50 -6.84
CA ALA A 226 27.72 21.76 -6.80
C ALA A 226 26.84 21.81 -5.54
N VAL A 227 26.69 22.99 -4.96
CA VAL A 227 25.81 23.26 -3.82
C VAL A 227 24.83 24.35 -4.22
N ILE A 228 23.54 24.07 -4.07
CA ILE A 228 22.47 25.02 -4.34
C ILE A 228 21.86 25.43 -3.00
N PRO A 229 22.15 26.64 -2.50
CA PRO A 229 21.57 27.10 -1.26
C PRO A 229 20.10 27.52 -1.48
N PHE A 230 19.26 27.24 -0.49
CA PHE A 230 17.88 27.71 -0.42
C PHE A 230 17.70 28.53 0.85
N ASN A 231 17.20 29.76 0.72
CA ASN A 231 16.88 30.64 1.84
C ASN A 231 15.40 30.49 2.21
N ILE A 232 15.07 29.36 2.86
CA ILE A 232 13.70 29.01 3.23
C ILE A 232 13.52 29.00 4.75
N ALA A 233 12.34 29.39 5.20
CA ALA A 233 11.88 29.28 6.58
C ALA A 233 10.60 28.44 6.65
N PRO A 234 10.38 27.66 7.74
CA PRO A 234 9.13 26.95 7.92
C PRO A 234 7.95 27.91 8.08
N GLN A 235 6.74 27.42 7.77
CA GLN A 235 5.51 28.17 8.01
C GLN A 235 5.40 28.53 9.50
N PRO A 236 5.07 29.78 9.85
CA PRO A 236 4.79 30.17 11.23
C PRO A 236 3.60 29.41 11.81
N LEU A 237 3.65 29.12 13.10
CA LEU A 237 2.52 28.51 13.83
C LEU A 237 1.59 29.62 14.33
N PHE A 238 0.32 29.51 14.00
CA PHE A 238 -0.67 30.53 14.31
C PHE A 238 -1.57 30.18 15.50
N HIS A 239 -1.55 28.93 15.96
CA HIS A 239 -2.33 28.46 17.13
C HIS A 239 -3.82 28.87 17.06
N LYS A 240 -4.42 28.79 15.88
CA LYS A 240 -5.80 29.22 15.60
C LYS A 240 -6.11 30.70 15.89
N ASN A 241 -5.10 31.53 16.02
CA ASN A 241 -5.26 32.96 16.18
C ASN A 241 -5.33 33.65 14.81
N PHE A 242 -6.56 33.90 14.35
CA PHE A 242 -6.80 34.50 13.02
C PHE A 242 -6.30 35.94 12.90
N ASN A 243 -6.29 36.71 14.01
CA ASN A 243 -5.72 38.04 13.97
C ASN A 243 -4.20 37.99 13.76
N LEU A 244 -3.49 37.11 14.45
CA LEU A 244 -2.05 36.89 14.26
C LEU A 244 -1.77 36.36 12.83
N LEU A 245 -2.57 35.44 12.32
CA LEU A 245 -2.49 34.95 10.95
C LEU A 245 -2.61 36.11 9.96
N CYS A 246 -3.69 36.92 10.05
CA CYS A 246 -3.92 38.03 9.14
C CYS A 246 -2.83 39.09 9.20
N GLN A 247 -2.36 39.47 10.41
CA GLN A 247 -1.22 40.37 10.56
C GLN A 247 0.04 39.83 9.87
N THR A 248 0.38 38.58 10.10
CA THR A 248 1.56 37.96 9.48
C THR A 248 1.43 37.89 7.96
N LEU A 249 0.25 37.54 7.44
CA LEU A 249 0.01 37.53 5.99
C LEU A 249 0.07 38.93 5.37
N GLU A 250 -0.49 39.93 6.05
CA GLU A 250 -0.40 41.36 5.65
C GLU A 250 1.05 41.84 5.60
N ASP A 251 1.84 41.51 6.62
CA ASP A 251 3.27 41.85 6.67
C ASP A 251 4.04 41.24 5.49
N PHE A 252 3.77 40.01 5.13
CA PHE A 252 4.36 39.40 3.94
C PHE A 252 3.92 40.07 2.65
N LEU A 253 2.63 40.41 2.51
CA LEU A 253 2.14 41.17 1.34
C LEU A 253 2.77 42.54 1.21
N LEU A 254 2.91 43.26 2.32
CA LEU A 254 3.59 44.60 2.35
C LEU A 254 5.07 44.52 1.99
N GLN A 255 5.73 43.41 2.32
CA GLN A 255 7.13 43.15 1.91
C GLN A 255 7.25 42.65 0.46
N GLY A 256 6.13 42.51 -0.26
CA GLY A 256 6.09 42.12 -1.66
C GLY A 256 6.16 40.60 -1.87
N TYR A 257 5.76 39.79 -0.88
CA TYR A 257 5.62 38.33 -1.05
C TYR A 257 4.32 37.97 -1.75
N THR A 258 4.38 36.91 -2.53
CA THR A 258 3.19 36.25 -3.09
C THR A 258 2.75 35.13 -2.16
N LEU A 259 1.47 35.13 -1.78
CA LEU A 259 0.91 34.14 -0.88
C LEU A 259 0.22 33.03 -1.69
N TYR A 260 0.63 31.78 -1.45
CA TYR A 260 -0.04 30.58 -1.93
C TYR A 260 -0.59 29.81 -0.72
N ILE A 261 -1.90 29.51 -0.74
CA ILE A 261 -2.50 28.68 0.30
C ILE A 261 -2.91 27.35 -0.33
N LEU A 262 -2.37 26.30 0.26
CA LEU A 262 -2.47 24.92 -0.22
C LEU A 262 -3.52 24.17 0.61
N ALA A 263 -4.50 23.57 -0.05
CA ALA A 263 -5.50 22.73 0.57
C ALA A 263 -5.93 21.59 -0.40
N ASP A 264 -6.34 20.46 0.15
CA ASP A 264 -6.71 19.29 -0.64
C ASP A 264 -8.08 19.39 -1.32
N SER A 265 -8.89 20.38 -0.97
CA SER A 265 -10.22 20.54 -1.56
C SER A 265 -10.59 22.00 -1.80
N GLN A 266 -11.36 22.22 -2.87
CA GLN A 266 -11.92 23.53 -3.17
C GLN A 266 -12.87 24.04 -2.06
N LYS A 267 -13.53 23.14 -1.35
CA LYS A 267 -14.41 23.49 -0.20
C LYS A 267 -13.59 24.13 0.91
N GLN A 268 -12.40 23.62 1.21
CA GLN A 268 -11.49 24.21 2.21
C GLN A 268 -10.94 25.56 1.73
N GLN A 269 -10.60 25.69 0.46
CA GLN A 269 -10.19 26.97 -0.12
C GLN A 269 -11.30 28.03 -0.02
N GLN A 270 -12.54 27.66 -0.28
CA GLN A 270 -13.67 28.57 -0.17
C GLN A 270 -13.90 29.00 1.28
N ARG A 271 -13.85 28.07 2.24
CA ARG A 271 -13.95 28.37 3.68
C ARG A 271 -12.89 29.39 4.13
N LEU A 272 -11.65 29.28 3.66
CA LEU A 272 -10.60 30.24 3.97
C LEU A 272 -10.93 31.64 3.42
N LYS A 273 -11.44 31.72 2.19
CA LYS A 273 -11.89 32.99 1.61
C LYS A 273 -13.00 33.62 2.44
N ASP A 274 -14.01 32.82 2.81
CA ASP A 274 -15.13 33.28 3.61
C ASP A 274 -14.69 33.80 4.99
N ILE A 275 -13.66 33.16 5.60
CA ILE A 275 -13.07 33.64 6.87
C ILE A 275 -12.36 34.96 6.68
N PHE A 276 -11.52 35.14 5.65
CA PHE A 276 -10.81 36.41 5.40
C PHE A 276 -11.74 37.55 4.95
N GLU A 277 -12.88 37.23 4.33
CA GLU A 277 -13.90 38.19 3.93
C GLU A 277 -14.87 38.54 5.06
N SER A 278 -14.74 37.92 6.24
CA SER A 278 -15.58 38.24 7.41
C SER A 278 -15.43 39.69 7.86
N GLU A 279 -16.46 40.23 8.49
CA GLU A 279 -16.51 41.62 8.98
C GLU A 279 -15.28 42.01 9.85
N GLU A 280 -14.80 41.04 10.66
CA GLU A 280 -13.67 41.27 11.58
C GLU A 280 -12.31 41.28 10.88
N LEU A 281 -12.13 40.45 9.86
CA LEU A 281 -10.81 40.22 9.22
C LEU A 281 -10.65 40.92 7.86
N LYS A 282 -11.75 41.34 7.27
CA LYS A 282 -11.76 42.04 5.97
C LYS A 282 -10.88 43.26 5.92
N ARG A 283 -10.61 43.90 7.07
CA ARG A 283 -9.72 45.07 7.20
C ARG A 283 -8.27 44.80 6.74
N TYR A 284 -7.79 43.54 6.82
CA TYR A 284 -6.45 43.15 6.43
C TYR A 284 -6.29 42.97 4.91
N ALA A 285 -7.39 42.93 4.15
CA ALA A 285 -7.38 42.83 2.68
C ALA A 285 -6.47 41.70 2.12
N ILE A 286 -6.50 40.51 2.77
CA ILE A 286 -5.64 39.40 2.44
C ILE A 286 -5.95 38.87 1.03
N ARG A 287 -4.93 38.83 0.18
CA ARG A 287 -4.99 38.27 -1.16
C ARG A 287 -4.03 37.09 -1.27
N PHE A 288 -4.53 35.95 -1.70
CA PHE A 288 -3.73 34.75 -1.89
C PHE A 288 -4.15 34.00 -3.15
N THR A 289 -3.25 33.18 -3.67
CA THR A 289 -3.52 32.25 -4.77
C THR A 289 -3.84 30.87 -4.18
N PRO A 290 -5.05 30.33 -4.40
CA PRO A 290 -5.40 29.00 -3.94
C PRO A 290 -4.70 27.94 -4.79
N VAL A 291 -4.23 26.86 -4.13
CA VAL A 291 -3.60 25.69 -4.77
C VAL A 291 -4.34 24.43 -4.31
N ASP A 292 -4.95 23.73 -5.25
CA ASP A 292 -5.75 22.50 -4.98
C ASP A 292 -4.87 21.27 -4.76
N LYS A 293 -3.81 21.43 -3.98
CA LYS A 293 -2.90 20.39 -3.50
C LYS A 293 -2.31 20.85 -2.20
N THR A 294 -1.86 19.94 -1.37
CA THR A 294 -1.17 20.28 -0.13
C THR A 294 0.22 19.68 -0.04
N LEU A 295 1.02 20.23 0.87
CA LEU A 295 2.33 19.72 1.28
C LEU A 295 2.24 19.22 2.72
N HIS A 296 3.24 18.47 3.16
CA HIS A 296 3.33 18.07 4.57
C HIS A 296 3.52 19.27 5.50
N GLU A 297 4.37 20.19 5.11
CA GLU A 297 4.63 21.44 5.82
C GLU A 297 4.72 22.60 4.84
N GLY A 298 4.20 23.73 5.24
CA GLY A 298 4.34 24.98 4.49
C GLY A 298 5.70 25.64 4.76
N PHE A 299 6.08 26.52 3.86
CA PHE A 299 7.35 27.25 3.96
C PHE A 299 7.29 28.62 3.30
N THR A 300 8.26 29.44 3.62
CA THR A 300 8.51 30.74 2.97
C THR A 300 9.85 30.69 2.24
N ASP A 301 9.86 31.04 0.95
CA ASP A 301 11.05 31.21 0.14
C ASP A 301 11.38 32.74 0.11
N HIS A 302 12.45 33.13 0.78
CA HIS A 302 12.85 34.52 0.90
C HIS A 302 13.51 35.06 -0.37
N ASP A 303 14.14 34.21 -1.16
CA ASP A 303 14.81 34.61 -2.40
C ASP A 303 13.80 34.94 -3.49
N LYS A 304 12.73 34.10 -3.57
CA LYS A 304 11.63 34.28 -4.54
C LYS A 304 10.48 35.10 -4.00
N LYS A 305 10.52 35.48 -2.73
CA LYS A 305 9.44 36.19 -2.03
C LYS A 305 8.08 35.48 -2.21
N CYS A 306 8.03 34.19 -1.92
CA CYS A 306 6.83 33.38 -1.99
C CYS A 306 6.59 32.69 -0.67
N CYS A 307 5.33 32.65 -0.23
CA CYS A 307 4.86 31.86 0.91
C CYS A 307 3.96 30.74 0.40
N PHE A 308 4.28 29.52 0.78
CA PHE A 308 3.48 28.31 0.51
C PHE A 308 2.96 27.78 1.83
N PHE A 309 1.77 28.24 2.23
CA PHE A 309 1.19 27.89 3.52
C PHE A 309 0.12 26.82 3.35
N THR A 310 0.13 25.85 4.25
CA THR A 310 -0.84 24.75 4.27
C THR A 310 -1.97 25.07 5.21
N ASP A 311 -3.20 24.77 4.79
CA ASP A 311 -4.39 25.03 5.59
C ASP A 311 -4.42 24.22 6.89
N HIS A 312 -3.96 22.97 6.88
CA HIS A 312 -3.90 22.14 8.09
C HIS A 312 -2.96 22.71 9.16
N GLN A 313 -1.81 23.33 8.80
CA GLN A 313 -0.97 24.01 9.76
C GLN A 313 -1.57 25.35 10.23
N ILE A 314 -2.29 26.09 9.35
CA ILE A 314 -3.02 27.30 9.73
C ILE A 314 -4.04 27.00 10.84
N PHE A 315 -4.72 25.86 10.75
CA PHE A 315 -5.77 25.48 11.69
C PHE A 315 -5.32 24.51 12.77
N ASP A 316 -4.03 24.20 12.90
CA ASP A 316 -3.49 23.16 13.78
C ASP A 316 -4.23 21.81 13.66
N ARG A 317 -4.52 21.41 12.42
CA ARG A 317 -5.23 20.15 12.12
C ARG A 317 -4.24 19.03 11.88
N PHE A 318 -4.63 17.82 12.24
CA PHE A 318 -3.90 16.62 11.86
C PHE A 318 -4.15 16.30 10.39
N HIS A 319 -3.12 16.41 9.58
CA HIS A 319 -3.19 16.08 8.16
C HIS A 319 -2.82 14.61 7.92
N LYS A 320 -3.76 13.83 7.37
CA LYS A 320 -3.51 12.46 6.92
C LYS A 320 -3.42 12.45 5.40
N TYR A 321 -2.23 12.12 4.88
CA TYR A 321 -2.07 11.95 3.44
C TYR A 321 -2.94 10.79 2.93
N ASN A 322 -3.96 11.12 2.16
CA ASN A 322 -4.71 10.15 1.38
C ASN A 322 -4.02 9.97 0.03
N LEU A 323 -3.24 8.91 -0.09
CA LEU A 323 -2.72 8.51 -1.38
C LEU A 323 -3.90 8.04 -2.24
N ARG A 324 -4.28 8.83 -3.24
CA ARG A 324 -5.38 8.57 -4.19
C ARG A 324 -5.11 7.43 -5.18
N SER A 325 -4.05 6.65 -5.01
CA SER A 325 -3.77 5.52 -5.86
C SER A 325 -4.39 4.24 -5.30
N ASP A 326 -4.53 3.20 -6.09
CA ASP A 326 -4.99 1.82 -5.85
C ASP A 326 -4.75 1.19 -4.46
N LYS A 327 -4.29 1.99 -3.53
CA LYS A 327 -3.93 1.72 -2.15
C LYS A 327 -5.08 1.47 -1.19
N ALA A 328 -6.33 1.75 -1.56
CA ALA A 328 -7.46 1.27 -0.75
C ALA A 328 -7.45 -0.27 -0.66
N ARG A 329 -6.85 -0.93 -1.67
CA ARG A 329 -6.71 -2.38 -1.77
C ARG A 329 -5.42 -2.88 -1.15
N ALA A 330 -4.27 -2.26 -1.47
CA ALA A 330 -3.01 -2.52 -0.78
C ALA A 330 -3.10 -2.17 0.72
N GLY A 331 -3.90 -1.17 1.08
CA GLY A 331 -4.21 -0.82 2.46
C GLY A 331 -4.98 -1.91 3.21
N LYS A 332 -5.92 -2.61 2.58
CA LYS A 332 -6.60 -3.76 3.17
C LYS A 332 -5.65 -4.92 3.43
N MET A 333 -4.80 -5.25 2.45
CA MET A 333 -3.81 -6.31 2.58
C MET A 333 -2.67 -5.90 3.53
N ALA A 334 -2.22 -4.64 3.49
CA ALA A 334 -1.22 -4.13 4.42
C ALA A 334 -1.77 -4.00 5.86
N LEU A 335 -3.04 -3.69 6.05
CA LEU A 335 -3.70 -3.69 7.36
C LEU A 335 -3.77 -5.13 7.91
N THR A 336 -4.13 -6.08 7.09
CA THR A 336 -4.20 -7.49 7.46
C THR A 336 -2.83 -8.08 7.77
N MET A 337 -1.79 -7.70 7.02
CA MET A 337 -0.39 -8.09 7.33
C MET A 337 0.10 -7.46 8.64
N LYS A 338 -0.27 -6.21 8.91
CA LYS A 338 0.04 -5.56 10.19
C LYS A 338 -0.69 -6.24 11.34
N GLU A 339 -1.97 -6.55 11.18
CA GLU A 339 -2.74 -7.29 12.18
C GLU A 339 -2.16 -8.70 12.42
N LEU A 340 -1.64 -9.36 11.39
CA LEU A 340 -0.97 -10.64 11.52
C LEU A 340 0.32 -10.55 12.31
N GLN A 341 1.11 -9.50 12.11
CA GLN A 341 2.33 -9.24 12.88
C GLN A 341 2.07 -8.91 14.36
N GLU A 342 0.88 -8.37 14.65
CA GLU A 342 0.42 -8.06 16.02
C GLU A 342 -0.25 -9.26 16.71
N MET A 343 -0.40 -10.42 16.03
CA MET A 343 -1.01 -11.62 16.59
C MET A 343 0.00 -12.46 17.37
N GLU A 344 -0.38 -12.86 18.55
CA GLU A 344 0.36 -13.80 19.38
C GLU A 344 -0.14 -15.24 19.21
N VAL A 345 0.77 -16.20 19.34
CA VAL A 345 0.39 -17.63 19.30
C VAL A 345 -0.61 -17.92 20.43
N GLY A 346 -1.78 -18.44 20.03
CA GLY A 346 -2.92 -18.66 20.93
C GLY A 346 -4.06 -17.66 20.77
N ASP A 347 -3.87 -16.56 20.04
CA ASP A 347 -4.94 -15.62 19.71
C ASP A 347 -6.07 -16.31 18.93
N PHE A 348 -7.32 -15.92 19.23
CA PHE A 348 -8.47 -16.44 18.49
C PHE A 348 -8.60 -15.75 17.13
N ILE A 349 -8.70 -16.58 16.10
CA ILE A 349 -8.92 -16.15 14.71
C ILE A 349 -10.11 -16.88 14.11
N VAL A 350 -10.69 -16.26 13.09
CA VAL A 350 -11.83 -16.82 12.36
C VAL A 350 -11.42 -17.02 10.91
N HIS A 351 -11.55 -18.25 10.43
CA HIS A 351 -11.44 -18.57 9.02
C HIS A 351 -12.84 -18.67 8.40
N VAL A 352 -13.03 -18.10 7.21
CA VAL A 352 -14.33 -18.05 6.53
C VAL A 352 -14.95 -19.45 6.36
N ASP A 353 -14.12 -20.43 6.00
CA ASP A 353 -14.59 -21.79 5.69
C ASP A 353 -14.55 -22.73 6.90
N PHE A 354 -13.59 -22.56 7.82
CA PHE A 354 -13.33 -23.50 8.90
C PHE A 354 -13.78 -23.01 10.28
N GLY A 355 -14.15 -21.74 10.41
CA GLY A 355 -14.65 -21.17 11.66
C GLY A 355 -13.57 -20.71 12.62
N ILE A 356 -13.87 -20.79 13.92
CA ILE A 356 -13.03 -20.24 14.99
C ILE A 356 -11.92 -21.21 15.36
N GLY A 357 -10.68 -20.78 15.25
CA GLY A 357 -9.48 -21.50 15.67
C GLY A 357 -8.56 -20.60 16.50
N LYS A 358 -7.40 -21.11 16.84
CA LYS A 358 -6.29 -20.36 17.50
C LYS A 358 -5.15 -20.20 16.50
N PHE A 359 -4.54 -19.03 16.51
CA PHE A 359 -3.32 -18.76 15.76
C PHE A 359 -2.18 -19.63 16.30
N GLY A 360 -1.60 -20.44 15.43
CA GLY A 360 -0.51 -21.36 15.76
C GLY A 360 0.85 -20.88 15.24
N GLY A 361 0.95 -19.60 14.82
CA GLY A 361 2.17 -19.03 14.27
C GLY A 361 2.30 -19.19 12.75
N LEU A 362 3.38 -18.64 12.21
CA LEU A 362 3.80 -18.84 10.82
C LEU A 362 4.65 -20.10 10.75
N VAL A 363 4.38 -20.96 9.76
CA VAL A 363 5.12 -22.21 9.54
C VAL A 363 5.59 -22.28 8.09
N ARG A 364 6.79 -22.81 7.89
CA ARG A 364 7.32 -23.09 6.56
C ARG A 364 7.04 -24.55 6.21
N ILE A 365 6.33 -24.76 5.11
CA ILE A 365 5.98 -26.10 4.63
C ILE A 365 6.71 -26.31 3.29
N PRO A 366 7.36 -27.48 3.10
CA PRO A 366 8.01 -27.79 1.84
C PRO A 366 6.94 -27.93 0.72
N ALA A 367 7.12 -27.17 -0.35
CA ALA A 367 6.29 -27.21 -1.55
C ALA A 367 7.18 -27.46 -2.77
N GLY A 368 7.37 -28.73 -3.16
CA GLY A 368 8.31 -29.11 -4.20
C GLY A 368 9.76 -28.84 -3.79
N ASN A 369 10.50 -28.07 -4.58
CA ASN A 369 11.89 -27.67 -4.30
C ASN A 369 12.02 -26.39 -3.46
N SER A 370 10.89 -25.81 -3.01
CA SER A 370 10.86 -24.55 -2.24
C SER A 370 10.09 -24.70 -0.94
N TYR A 371 10.19 -23.71 -0.04
CA TYR A 371 9.41 -23.61 1.16
C TYR A 371 8.34 -22.53 1.00
N GLN A 372 7.10 -22.84 1.39
CA GLN A 372 6.00 -21.89 1.40
C GLN A 372 5.66 -21.49 2.84
N GLU A 373 5.56 -20.19 3.09
CA GLU A 373 5.11 -19.69 4.39
C GLU A 373 3.59 -19.78 4.50
N MET A 374 3.13 -20.44 5.57
CA MET A 374 1.73 -20.69 5.84
C MET A 374 1.35 -20.22 7.23
N ILE A 375 0.11 -19.81 7.38
CA ILE A 375 -0.49 -19.45 8.68
C ILE A 375 -1.10 -20.71 9.26
N ARG A 376 -0.60 -21.18 10.40
CA ARG A 376 -1.15 -22.33 11.10
C ARG A 376 -2.32 -21.93 11.97
N ILE A 377 -3.43 -22.61 11.82
CA ILE A 377 -4.63 -22.46 12.65
C ILE A 377 -4.88 -23.78 13.37
N VAL A 378 -5.02 -23.72 14.68
CA VAL A 378 -5.29 -24.89 15.54
C VAL A 378 -6.75 -24.87 15.98
N TYR A 379 -7.45 -25.97 15.72
CA TYR A 379 -8.86 -26.20 16.02
C TYR A 379 -9.05 -27.16 17.21
N THR A 380 -10.31 -27.53 17.47
CA THR A 380 -10.62 -28.55 18.50
C THR A 380 -9.88 -29.86 18.19
N ASN A 381 -9.51 -30.64 19.22
CA ASN A 381 -8.74 -31.88 19.13
C ASN A 381 -7.32 -31.72 18.56
N ASN A 382 -6.79 -30.49 18.57
CA ASN A 382 -5.47 -30.18 18.02
C ASN A 382 -5.36 -30.41 16.49
N ASP A 383 -6.49 -30.39 15.80
CA ASP A 383 -6.52 -30.41 14.33
C ASP A 383 -5.89 -29.12 13.81
N LYS A 384 -5.10 -29.21 12.74
CA LYS A 384 -4.35 -28.08 12.18
C LYS A 384 -4.76 -27.86 10.74
N VAL A 385 -4.92 -26.58 10.40
CA VAL A 385 -5.10 -26.13 9.00
C VAL A 385 -4.02 -25.10 8.72
N ASP A 386 -3.24 -25.33 7.70
CA ASP A 386 -2.20 -24.41 7.24
C ASP A 386 -2.76 -23.65 6.03
N VAL A 387 -2.86 -22.32 6.17
CA VAL A 387 -3.45 -21.41 5.19
C VAL A 387 -2.35 -20.56 4.59
N SER A 388 -2.29 -20.48 3.26
CA SER A 388 -1.32 -19.64 2.56
C SER A 388 -1.44 -18.18 2.99
N ILE A 389 -0.31 -17.49 3.11
CA ILE A 389 -0.28 -16.03 3.37
C ILE A 389 -1.07 -15.27 2.30
N HIS A 390 -1.11 -15.76 1.07
CA HIS A 390 -1.90 -15.17 -0.01
C HIS A 390 -3.42 -15.26 0.21
N SER A 391 -3.86 -16.19 1.06
CA SER A 391 -5.27 -16.37 1.46
C SER A 391 -5.61 -15.65 2.77
N LEU A 392 -4.83 -14.65 3.16
CA LEU A 392 -5.01 -13.87 4.39
C LEU A 392 -6.40 -13.23 4.48
N TYR A 393 -7.01 -12.89 3.34
CA TYR A 393 -8.36 -12.33 3.25
C TYR A 393 -9.44 -13.27 3.80
N LYS A 394 -9.17 -14.58 3.90
CA LYS A 394 -10.06 -15.57 4.53
C LYS A 394 -9.97 -15.62 6.04
N ILE A 395 -9.02 -14.92 6.62
CA ILE A 395 -8.73 -14.92 8.06
C ILE A 395 -9.03 -13.55 8.65
N SER A 396 -9.63 -13.53 9.82
CA SER A 396 -9.84 -12.31 10.60
C SER A 396 -9.58 -12.56 12.08
N LYS A 397 -9.07 -11.52 12.78
CA LYS A 397 -8.90 -11.59 14.23
C LYS A 397 -10.28 -11.68 14.88
N TYR A 398 -10.46 -12.64 15.80
CA TYR A 398 -11.70 -12.74 16.56
C TYR A 398 -11.83 -11.53 17.51
N ARG A 399 -12.85 -10.71 17.30
CA ARG A 399 -13.17 -9.59 18.21
C ARG A 399 -14.01 -10.14 19.36
N ARG A 400 -13.50 -10.01 20.59
CA ARG A 400 -14.25 -10.42 21.79
C ARG A 400 -15.61 -9.74 21.84
N SER A 401 -16.65 -10.53 22.16
CA SER A 401 -17.90 -9.95 22.62
C SER A 401 -17.71 -9.42 24.05
N ASP A 402 -18.47 -8.40 24.45
CA ASP A 402 -18.43 -7.77 25.78
C ASP A 402 -18.69 -8.74 26.96
N THR A 403 -19.07 -9.98 26.69
CA THR A 403 -19.40 -10.99 27.70
C THR A 403 -18.18 -11.71 28.31
N GLY A 404 -16.94 -11.43 27.87
CA GLY A 404 -15.72 -11.90 28.50
C GLY A 404 -15.41 -13.41 28.41
N THR A 405 -16.33 -14.23 27.91
CA THR A 405 -16.11 -15.69 27.78
C THR A 405 -15.32 -16.01 26.49
N PRO A 406 -14.30 -16.91 26.56
CA PRO A 406 -13.57 -17.31 25.36
C PRO A 406 -14.49 -18.05 24.39
N PRO A 407 -14.33 -17.85 23.06
CA PRO A 407 -15.12 -18.57 22.06
C PRO A 407 -14.81 -20.06 22.06
N ARG A 408 -15.80 -20.87 21.71
CA ARG A 408 -15.57 -22.31 21.46
C ARG A 408 -14.88 -22.50 20.13
N LEU A 409 -13.83 -23.29 20.10
CA LEU A 409 -13.15 -23.66 18.87
C LEU A 409 -14.09 -24.49 17.97
N SER A 410 -14.02 -24.27 16.68
CA SER A 410 -14.74 -25.08 15.69
C SER A 410 -14.14 -26.48 15.59
N THR A 411 -14.98 -27.46 15.28
CA THR A 411 -14.56 -28.84 14.98
C THR A 411 -14.64 -29.04 13.47
N LEU A 412 -13.53 -29.44 12.87
CA LEU A 412 -13.44 -29.65 11.43
C LEU A 412 -14.35 -30.80 10.96
N GLY A 413 -14.86 -30.71 9.74
CA GLY A 413 -15.66 -31.80 9.09
C GLY A 413 -17.08 -31.99 9.60
N THR A 414 -17.56 -31.27 10.60
CA THR A 414 -18.90 -31.46 11.19
C THR A 414 -20.04 -30.70 10.50
N GLY A 415 -19.72 -29.76 9.59
CA GLY A 415 -20.71 -28.87 8.97
C GLY A 415 -21.41 -27.89 9.95
N ALA A 416 -20.99 -27.87 11.22
CA ALA A 416 -21.59 -27.04 12.24
C ALA A 416 -21.38 -25.53 11.94
N TRP A 417 -20.22 -25.17 11.39
CA TRP A 417 -19.88 -23.81 11.00
C TRP A 417 -20.79 -23.29 9.87
N ASP A 418 -21.04 -24.11 8.86
CA ASP A 418 -21.92 -23.76 7.74
C ASP A 418 -23.36 -23.54 8.19
N LYS A 419 -23.88 -24.41 9.08
CA LYS A 419 -25.20 -24.22 9.70
C LYS A 419 -25.29 -22.93 10.48
N LEU A 420 -24.21 -22.54 11.17
CA LEU A 420 -24.16 -21.29 11.93
C LEU A 420 -24.15 -20.06 10.99
N LYS A 421 -23.38 -20.13 9.89
CA LYS A 421 -23.38 -19.10 8.83
C LYS A 421 -24.76 -18.92 8.20
N ASP A 422 -25.43 -20.01 7.86
CA ASP A 422 -26.77 -19.99 7.24
C ASP A 422 -27.83 -19.40 8.19
N LYS A 423 -27.76 -19.75 9.47
CA LYS A 423 -28.62 -19.15 10.50
C LYS A 423 -28.38 -17.64 10.61
N ALA A 424 -27.13 -17.22 10.60
CA ALA A 424 -26.76 -15.79 10.62
C ALA A 424 -27.25 -15.05 9.37
N LYS A 425 -27.05 -15.62 8.17
CA LYS A 425 -27.54 -15.07 6.89
C LYS A 425 -29.07 -14.88 6.90
N LYS A 426 -29.81 -15.87 7.42
CA LYS A 426 -31.27 -15.78 7.53
C LYS A 426 -31.69 -14.65 8.45
N ARG A 427 -31.06 -14.52 9.61
CA ARG A 427 -31.32 -13.45 10.57
C ARG A 427 -31.00 -12.04 9.99
N ILE A 428 -29.91 -11.91 9.26
CA ILE A 428 -29.54 -10.67 8.56
C ILE A 428 -30.60 -10.30 7.51
N LYS A 429 -31.12 -11.25 6.75
CA LYS A 429 -32.21 -11.01 5.78
C LYS A 429 -33.49 -10.48 6.45
N ASP A 430 -33.82 -10.99 7.63
CA ASP A 430 -34.99 -10.54 8.37
C ASP A 430 -34.78 -9.10 8.89
N ILE A 431 -33.61 -8.79 9.46
CA ILE A 431 -33.23 -7.43 9.86
C ILE A 431 -33.25 -6.46 8.66
N ALA A 432 -32.70 -6.88 7.51
CA ALA A 432 -32.70 -6.06 6.30
C ALA A 432 -34.12 -5.72 5.83
N ARG A 433 -35.05 -6.66 5.94
CA ARG A 433 -36.47 -6.44 5.59
C ARG A 433 -37.11 -5.38 6.49
N ASP A 434 -36.82 -5.40 7.77
CA ASP A 434 -37.35 -4.42 8.74
C ASP A 434 -36.71 -3.03 8.52
N LEU A 435 -35.39 -2.98 8.22
CA LEU A 435 -34.70 -1.75 7.86
C LEU A 435 -35.26 -1.12 6.57
N ILE A 436 -35.59 -1.93 5.57
CA ILE A 436 -36.21 -1.42 4.33
C ILE A 436 -37.56 -0.75 4.62
N LYS A 437 -38.39 -1.37 5.49
CA LYS A 437 -39.65 -0.78 5.91
C LYS A 437 -39.44 0.55 6.63
N LEU A 438 -38.52 0.58 7.59
CA LEU A 438 -38.18 1.79 8.34
C LEU A 438 -37.68 2.90 7.42
N TYR A 439 -36.82 2.56 6.46
CA TYR A 439 -36.30 3.51 5.47
C TYR A 439 -37.39 4.04 4.55
N ALA A 440 -38.35 3.20 4.12
CA ALA A 440 -39.49 3.62 3.33
C ALA A 440 -40.42 4.58 4.13
N GLN A 441 -40.58 4.33 5.42
CA GLN A 441 -41.33 5.24 6.31
C GLN A 441 -40.60 6.58 6.44
N ARG A 442 -39.30 6.57 6.71
CA ARG A 442 -38.46 7.78 6.80
C ARG A 442 -38.52 8.64 5.55
N ARG A 443 -38.56 8.04 4.34
CA ARG A 443 -38.71 8.79 3.08
C ARG A 443 -40.03 9.46 2.90
N ARG A 444 -41.11 9.01 3.59
CA ARG A 444 -42.43 9.61 3.54
C ARG A 444 -42.60 10.76 4.52
N GLU A 445 -41.84 10.79 5.59
CA GLU A 445 -41.88 11.84 6.60
C GLU A 445 -41.14 13.09 6.09
N LYS A 446 -41.75 14.26 6.35
CA LYS A 446 -41.08 15.53 6.04
C LYS A 446 -40.09 15.85 7.15
N GLY A 447 -38.83 16.04 6.77
CA GLY A 447 -37.80 16.51 7.69
C GLY A 447 -37.89 18.01 7.98
N PHE A 448 -37.16 18.44 8.99
CA PHE A 448 -36.95 19.87 9.27
C PHE A 448 -35.74 20.37 8.42
N ALA A 449 -35.96 21.47 7.70
CA ALA A 449 -34.88 22.14 6.98
C ALA A 449 -34.20 23.17 7.87
N PHE A 450 -32.92 22.98 8.18
CA PHE A 450 -32.13 23.97 8.90
C PHE A 450 -31.86 25.20 8.03
N SER A 451 -31.50 26.32 8.66
CA SER A 451 -31.01 27.50 7.95
C SER A 451 -29.66 27.21 7.24
N ALA A 452 -29.38 27.99 6.22
CA ALA A 452 -28.08 27.90 5.55
C ALA A 452 -26.91 28.20 6.52
N ASP A 453 -25.76 27.58 6.24
CA ASP A 453 -24.56 27.79 7.04
C ASP A 453 -24.16 29.27 7.06
N ASN A 454 -23.72 29.72 8.22
CA ASN A 454 -23.25 31.10 8.40
C ASN A 454 -21.73 31.13 8.63
N TYR A 455 -21.17 32.31 8.76
CA TYR A 455 -19.76 32.51 9.02
C TYR A 455 -19.22 31.72 10.23
N LEU A 456 -19.99 31.65 11.33
CA LEU A 456 -19.57 30.92 12.53
C LEU A 456 -19.47 29.41 12.26
N GLN A 457 -20.37 28.88 11.43
CA GLN A 457 -20.32 27.49 10.99
C GLN A 457 -19.05 27.22 10.18
N HIS A 458 -18.74 28.06 9.22
CA HIS A 458 -17.52 27.94 8.41
C HIS A 458 -16.25 28.02 9.26
N THR A 459 -16.22 28.91 10.24
CA THR A 459 -15.09 29.03 11.19
C THR A 459 -14.94 27.75 12.03
N LEU A 460 -16.04 27.22 12.55
CA LEU A 460 -16.04 25.98 13.32
C LEU A 460 -15.50 24.81 12.49
N GLU A 461 -16.03 24.62 11.29
CA GLU A 461 -15.60 23.55 10.38
C GLU A 461 -14.14 23.68 9.97
N ALA A 462 -13.65 24.91 9.69
CA ALA A 462 -12.27 25.17 9.34
C ALA A 462 -11.31 24.91 10.52
N SER A 463 -11.73 25.22 11.74
CA SER A 463 -10.94 25.02 12.96
C SER A 463 -11.04 23.61 13.55
N PHE A 464 -11.84 22.71 12.97
CA PHE A 464 -11.97 21.34 13.45
C PHE A 464 -10.64 20.58 13.33
N LEU A 465 -10.25 19.84 14.37
CA LEU A 465 -8.92 19.23 14.50
C LEU A 465 -8.63 18.15 13.46
N TYR A 466 -9.68 17.53 12.91
CA TYR A 466 -9.55 16.41 11.98
C TYR A 466 -10.15 16.79 10.62
N GLU A 467 -9.58 16.21 9.57
CA GLU A 467 -10.13 16.30 8.22
C GLU A 467 -11.20 15.23 8.02
N ASP A 468 -12.27 15.59 7.28
CA ASP A 468 -13.30 14.64 6.90
C ASP A 468 -12.72 13.51 6.06
N THR A 469 -13.13 12.28 6.36
CA THR A 469 -12.87 11.17 5.45
C THR A 469 -13.68 11.36 4.15
N PRO A 470 -13.26 10.72 3.03
CA PRO A 470 -14.01 10.80 1.78
C PRO A 470 -15.48 10.40 1.91
N ASP A 471 -15.82 9.52 2.84
CA ASP A 471 -17.20 9.08 3.09
C ASP A 471 -17.97 10.10 3.94
N GLN A 472 -17.34 10.74 4.92
CA GLN A 472 -17.92 11.86 5.67
C GLN A 472 -18.18 13.07 4.77
N ASN A 473 -17.28 13.35 3.82
CA ASN A 473 -17.44 14.45 2.87
C ASN A 473 -18.57 14.23 1.85
N LYS A 474 -18.96 12.96 1.63
CA LYS A 474 -20.08 12.58 0.75
C LYS A 474 -21.43 12.55 1.47
N ALA A 475 -21.44 12.40 2.78
CA ALA A 475 -22.63 12.32 3.60
C ALA A 475 -23.26 13.68 3.86
#